data_7128cefef21206cc40a26cfde42a1726
#
_entry.id   7128cefef21206cc40a26cfde42a1726
#
_cell.length_a   1.000
_cell.length_b   1.000
_cell.length_c   1.000
_cell.angle_alpha   90.00
_cell.angle_beta   90.00
_cell.angle_gamma   90.00
#
_symmetry.space_group_name_H-M   'P 1'
#
loop_
_entity.id
_entity.type
_entity.pdbx_description
1 polymer ?
#
loop_
_entity_poly.entity_id
_entity_poly.type
_entity_poly.pdbx_seq_one_letter_code
_entity_poly.pdbx_strand_id
1 'polypeptide(L)'
;MGSEMCIRDRIYIVCPMVEASEVLDDVANVAEYTEELKKSIRDGYGADTSVVCLHGKMKAEEKNRILQDFADGKISILVSTTVIEVGINNPNATVMMVENAERFGLAQLHQLRGRVGRGNLQSYCIFMSGKKDKDTMERLNVLEKSNDGFYIAGEDLKMRGPGDFFGIRQSGELMFKVGDIYNHADMLRAAQDVYDRYGQEIDAKLINKGDDRLYTMPVL
;
A
#
# COMPACT_ATOMS: atom_id res chain seq x y z
N MET A 1 -35.89 15.39 6.16
CA MET A 1 -35.42 14.24 5.44
C MET A 1 -34.23 13.71 6.24
N GLY A 2 -34.51 12.79 7.16
CA GLY A 2 -33.48 12.13 7.95
C GLY A 2 -32.70 11.20 7.02
N SER A 3 -31.39 11.38 6.92
CA SER A 3 -30.53 10.37 6.35
C SER A 3 -30.66 9.15 7.26
N GLU A 4 -31.39 8.16 6.81
CA GLU A 4 -31.19 6.81 7.29
C GLU A 4 -29.76 6.45 6.95
N MET A 5 -28.87 6.72 7.89
CA MET A 5 -27.54 6.14 7.90
C MET A 5 -27.79 4.63 7.97
N CYS A 6 -27.71 4.01 6.82
CA CYS A 6 -28.07 2.60 6.68
C CYS A 6 -27.24 1.79 7.65
N ILE A 7 -27.87 1.16 8.63
CA ILE A 7 -27.35 0.18 9.61
C ILE A 7 -26.62 -1.01 8.94
N ARG A 8 -26.38 -0.92 7.63
CA ARG A 8 -25.73 -1.93 6.78
C ARG A 8 -24.29 -1.63 6.41
N ASP A 9 -23.76 -0.46 6.80
CA ASP A 9 -22.42 -0.07 6.42
C ASP A 9 -21.42 -0.78 7.33
N ARG A 10 -20.57 -1.60 6.74
CA ARG A 10 -19.48 -2.27 7.45
C ARG A 10 -18.20 -1.49 7.25
N ILE A 11 -17.48 -1.33 8.32
CA ILE A 11 -16.28 -0.51 8.40
C ILE A 11 -15.08 -1.40 8.66
N TYR A 12 -14.06 -1.27 7.81
CA TYR A 12 -12.72 -1.75 8.11
C TYR A 12 -11.90 -0.61 8.71
N ILE A 13 -11.20 -0.90 9.80
CA ILE A 13 -10.16 -0.02 10.35
C ILE A 13 -8.86 -0.81 10.35
N VAL A 14 -7.86 -0.30 9.65
CA VAL A 14 -6.56 -0.93 9.53
C VAL A 14 -5.53 -0.12 10.29
N CYS A 15 -4.86 -0.78 11.24
CA CYS A 15 -3.75 -0.21 11.99
C CYS A 15 -2.42 -0.77 11.46
N PRO A 16 -1.35 0.03 11.38
CA PRO A 16 -0.05 -0.48 10.96
C PRO A 16 0.50 -1.50 11.95
N MET A 17 1.25 -2.46 11.46
CA MET A 17 2.12 -3.27 12.31
C MET A 17 3.37 -2.46 12.65
N VAL A 18 3.82 -2.52 13.91
CA VAL A 18 5.12 -2.02 14.33
C VAL A 18 6.17 -3.10 14.02
N GLU A 19 7.43 -2.75 13.85
CA GLU A 19 8.48 -3.65 13.41
C GLU A 19 8.60 -4.93 14.26
N ALA A 20 9.19 -5.98 13.68
CA ALA A 20 9.16 -7.36 14.22
C ALA A 20 9.65 -7.55 15.67
N SER A 21 10.40 -6.60 16.24
CA SER A 21 10.83 -6.60 17.65
C SER A 21 9.71 -6.22 18.63
N GLU A 22 8.62 -5.60 18.16
CA GLU A 22 7.53 -5.04 18.95
C GLU A 22 6.18 -5.74 18.69
N VAL A 23 6.19 -6.93 18.08
CA VAL A 23 4.96 -7.67 17.69
C VAL A 23 4.01 -7.96 18.85
N LEU A 24 4.50 -7.97 20.11
CA LEU A 24 3.65 -8.09 21.29
C LEU A 24 2.89 -6.80 21.56
N ASP A 25 3.52 -5.67 21.32
CA ASP A 25 2.94 -4.35 21.55
C ASP A 25 1.88 -4.02 20.48
N ASP A 26 2.03 -4.49 19.24
CA ASP A 26 1.04 -4.30 18.19
C ASP A 26 -0.31 -4.92 18.49
N VAL A 27 -0.30 -6.13 19.05
CA VAL A 27 -1.55 -6.80 19.44
C VAL A 27 -2.21 -6.08 20.61
N ALA A 28 -1.41 -5.64 21.59
CA ALA A 28 -1.90 -4.84 22.70
C ALA A 28 -2.46 -3.51 22.21
N ASN A 29 -1.75 -2.82 21.35
CA ASN A 29 -2.15 -1.52 20.78
C ASN A 29 -3.45 -1.61 19.97
N VAL A 30 -3.63 -2.64 19.14
CA VAL A 30 -4.87 -2.82 18.36
C VAL A 30 -6.04 -3.22 19.27
N ALA A 31 -5.79 -4.01 20.30
CA ALA A 31 -6.81 -4.37 21.27
C ALA A 31 -7.24 -3.15 22.11
N GLU A 32 -6.29 -2.37 22.60
CA GLU A 32 -6.54 -1.13 23.34
C GLU A 32 -7.31 -0.11 22.47
N TYR A 33 -6.85 0.14 21.24
CA TYR A 33 -7.56 0.98 20.28
C TYR A 33 -9.00 0.51 20.06
N THR A 34 -9.21 -0.81 19.96
CA THR A 34 -10.55 -1.38 19.79
C THR A 34 -11.45 -1.09 20.98
N GLU A 35 -10.94 -1.18 22.22
CA GLU A 35 -11.70 -0.90 23.43
C GLU A 35 -11.99 0.60 23.59
N GLU A 36 -11.03 1.47 23.26
CA GLU A 36 -11.24 2.92 23.23
C GLU A 36 -12.30 3.31 22.21
N LEU A 37 -12.25 2.71 21.03
CA LEU A 37 -13.24 2.94 19.97
C LEU A 37 -14.64 2.50 20.41
N LYS A 38 -14.79 1.32 21.03
CA LYS A 38 -16.05 0.85 21.61
C LYS A 38 -16.61 1.85 22.61
N LYS A 39 -15.74 2.34 23.49
CA LYS A 39 -16.13 3.35 24.50
C LYS A 39 -16.58 4.64 23.84
N SER A 40 -15.83 5.16 22.91
CA SER A 40 -16.13 6.40 22.19
C SER A 40 -17.45 6.31 21.41
N ILE A 41 -17.72 5.17 20.76
CA ILE A 41 -18.99 4.94 20.05
C ILE A 41 -20.16 4.89 21.03
N ARG A 42 -20.02 4.19 22.14
CA ARG A 42 -21.05 4.09 23.16
C ARG A 42 -21.38 5.45 23.79
N ASP A 43 -20.35 6.20 24.14
CA ASP A 43 -20.47 7.50 24.79
C ASP A 43 -21.02 8.58 23.84
N GLY A 44 -20.64 8.52 22.56
CA GLY A 44 -21.01 9.52 21.55
C GLY A 44 -22.34 9.26 20.86
N TYR A 45 -22.66 8.02 20.59
CA TYR A 45 -23.83 7.66 19.76
C TYR A 45 -24.86 6.78 20.47
N GLY A 46 -24.59 6.30 21.68
CA GLY A 46 -25.48 5.44 22.44
C GLY A 46 -25.82 4.11 21.74
N ALA A 47 -25.03 3.73 20.73
CA ALA A 47 -25.33 2.61 19.86
C ALA A 47 -24.63 1.34 20.34
N ASP A 48 -25.33 0.25 20.29
CA ASP A 48 -24.77 -1.10 20.49
C ASP A 48 -24.12 -1.58 19.18
N THR A 49 -23.00 -0.93 18.83
CA THR A 49 -22.25 -1.23 17.61
C THR A 49 -21.24 -2.35 17.88
N SER A 50 -21.35 -3.42 17.13
CA SER A 50 -20.41 -4.56 17.25
C SER A 50 -19.06 -4.19 16.65
N VAL A 51 -18.04 -4.01 17.50
CA VAL A 51 -16.65 -3.75 17.13
C VAL A 51 -15.79 -4.93 17.54
N VAL A 52 -15.05 -5.51 16.61
CA VAL A 52 -14.19 -6.68 16.87
C VAL A 52 -12.80 -6.45 16.35
N CYS A 53 -11.80 -6.91 17.11
CA CYS A 53 -10.39 -6.90 16.71
C CYS A 53 -10.03 -8.18 15.96
N LEU A 54 -9.16 -8.05 14.94
CA LEU A 54 -8.58 -9.15 14.17
C LEU A 54 -7.07 -8.95 14.03
N HIS A 55 -6.26 -9.91 14.49
CA HIS A 55 -4.80 -9.80 14.39
C HIS A 55 -4.12 -11.12 14.04
N GLY A 56 -2.86 -11.02 13.61
CA GLY A 56 -2.09 -12.15 13.08
C GLY A 56 -1.94 -13.36 14.02
N LYS A 57 -1.89 -13.12 15.33
CA LYS A 57 -1.69 -14.18 16.36
C LYS A 57 -2.92 -15.03 16.68
N MET A 58 -4.12 -14.64 16.22
CA MET A 58 -5.33 -15.44 16.39
C MET A 58 -5.21 -16.75 15.60
N LYS A 59 -5.87 -17.81 16.12
CA LYS A 59 -5.98 -19.09 15.42
C LYS A 59 -6.77 -18.93 14.12
N ALA A 60 -6.45 -19.72 13.12
CA ALA A 60 -7.09 -19.66 11.81
C ALA A 60 -8.62 -19.81 11.88
N GLU A 61 -9.09 -20.71 12.72
CA GLU A 61 -10.53 -20.97 12.93
C GLU A 61 -11.25 -19.72 13.50
N GLU A 62 -10.64 -19.04 14.48
CA GLU A 62 -11.17 -17.83 15.07
C GLU A 62 -11.21 -16.69 14.06
N LYS A 63 -10.12 -16.49 13.31
CA LYS A 63 -10.09 -15.51 12.23
C LYS A 63 -11.21 -15.73 11.22
N ASN A 64 -11.36 -16.97 10.76
CA ASN A 64 -12.39 -17.32 9.77
C ASN A 64 -13.80 -17.05 10.32
N ARG A 65 -14.04 -17.35 11.61
CA ARG A 65 -15.34 -17.06 12.24
C ARG A 65 -15.62 -15.56 12.30
N ILE A 66 -14.66 -14.76 12.76
CA ILE A 66 -14.79 -13.29 12.81
C ILE A 66 -15.09 -12.73 11.43
N LEU A 67 -14.37 -13.21 10.42
CA LEU A 67 -14.54 -12.74 9.05
C LEU A 67 -15.90 -13.14 8.46
N GLN A 68 -16.40 -14.34 8.80
CA GLN A 68 -17.75 -14.76 8.40
C GLN A 68 -18.81 -13.92 9.13
N ASP A 69 -18.66 -13.70 10.44
CA ASP A 69 -19.60 -12.88 11.21
C ASP A 69 -19.62 -11.42 10.72
N PHE A 70 -18.48 -10.90 10.27
CA PHE A 70 -18.41 -9.60 9.60
C PHE A 70 -19.09 -9.62 8.23
N ALA A 71 -18.91 -10.68 7.45
CA ALA A 71 -19.61 -10.84 6.16
C ALA A 71 -21.12 -10.97 6.33
N ASP A 72 -21.58 -11.67 7.36
CA ASP A 72 -22.99 -11.87 7.70
C ASP A 72 -23.65 -10.62 8.31
N GLY A 73 -22.87 -9.59 8.69
CA GLY A 73 -23.39 -8.35 9.30
C GLY A 73 -23.62 -8.39 10.79
N LYS A 74 -23.11 -9.42 11.48
CA LYS A 74 -23.13 -9.50 12.93
C LYS A 74 -22.09 -8.58 13.58
N ILE A 75 -21.03 -8.26 12.83
CA ILE A 75 -19.97 -7.33 13.19
C ILE A 75 -20.08 -6.12 12.28
N SER A 76 -20.16 -4.92 12.85
CA SER A 76 -20.27 -3.66 12.12
C SER A 76 -18.89 -3.05 11.81
N ILE A 77 -17.97 -3.13 12.76
CA ILE A 77 -16.62 -2.55 12.64
C ILE A 77 -15.59 -3.63 12.91
N LEU A 78 -14.70 -3.83 11.95
CA LEU A 78 -13.57 -4.75 12.06
C LEU A 78 -12.27 -3.94 12.15
N VAL A 79 -11.64 -3.94 13.33
CA VAL A 79 -10.33 -3.34 13.55
C VAL A 79 -9.27 -4.40 13.34
N SER A 80 -8.29 -4.14 12.51
CA SER A 80 -7.30 -5.16 12.15
C SER A 80 -5.90 -4.57 11.95
N THR A 81 -4.89 -5.39 12.19
CA THR A 81 -3.57 -5.18 11.61
C THR A 81 -3.59 -5.54 10.13
N THR A 82 -2.49 -5.39 9.39
CA THR A 82 -2.36 -5.63 7.95
C THR A 82 -2.83 -6.99 7.43
N VAL A 83 -3.30 -7.89 8.30
CA VAL A 83 -3.75 -9.26 7.99
C VAL A 83 -4.97 -9.32 7.05
N ILE A 84 -5.65 -8.21 6.79
CA ILE A 84 -6.80 -8.15 5.84
C ILE A 84 -6.37 -8.36 4.37
N GLU A 85 -5.08 -8.52 4.10
CA GLU A 85 -4.58 -8.74 2.74
C GLU A 85 -5.14 -10.01 2.08
N VAL A 86 -5.68 -10.95 2.85
CA VAL A 86 -6.09 -12.27 2.34
C VAL A 86 -7.60 -12.40 2.22
N GLY A 87 -8.08 -12.29 0.98
CA GLY A 87 -9.17 -13.15 0.49
C GLY A 87 -10.60 -12.79 0.84
N ILE A 88 -10.95 -11.76 1.62
CA ILE A 88 -12.35 -11.50 1.96
C ILE A 88 -12.92 -10.42 1.07
N ASN A 89 -13.72 -10.89 0.13
CA ASN A 89 -14.56 -10.02 -0.67
C ASN A 89 -15.88 -9.79 0.08
N ASN A 90 -16.00 -8.67 0.76
CA ASN A 90 -17.27 -8.26 1.37
C ASN A 90 -17.87 -7.08 0.59
N PRO A 91 -18.85 -7.34 -0.29
CA PRO A 91 -19.46 -6.29 -1.11
C PRO A 91 -20.26 -5.27 -0.30
N ASN A 92 -20.54 -5.58 0.97
CA ASN A 92 -21.27 -4.70 1.87
C ASN A 92 -20.33 -3.83 2.76
N ALA A 93 -19.02 -3.96 2.61
CA ALA A 93 -18.08 -3.08 3.29
C ALA A 93 -17.93 -1.78 2.49
N THR A 94 -18.37 -0.68 3.09
CA THR A 94 -18.46 0.63 2.43
C THR A 94 -17.41 1.62 2.92
N VAL A 95 -16.82 1.40 4.09
CA VAL A 95 -15.80 2.28 4.64
C VAL A 95 -14.53 1.51 4.95
N MET A 96 -13.43 2.04 4.44
CA MET A 96 -12.06 1.65 4.82
C MET A 96 -11.39 2.84 5.50
N MET A 97 -10.94 2.69 6.72
CA MET A 97 -10.11 3.66 7.42
C MET A 97 -8.74 3.05 7.70
N VAL A 98 -7.69 3.78 7.37
CA VAL A 98 -6.31 3.35 7.60
C VAL A 98 -5.65 4.33 8.54
N GLU A 99 -5.31 3.86 9.73
CA GLU A 99 -4.59 4.64 10.74
C GLU A 99 -3.10 4.69 10.43
N ASN A 100 -2.48 5.83 10.73
CA ASN A 100 -1.06 6.09 10.46
C ASN A 100 -0.66 5.68 9.04
N ALA A 101 -1.42 6.16 8.05
CA ALA A 101 -1.25 5.78 6.65
C ALA A 101 0.15 6.09 6.10
N GLU A 102 0.89 7.01 6.73
CA GLU A 102 2.29 7.29 6.40
C GLU A 102 3.23 6.09 6.59
N ARG A 103 2.83 5.10 7.37
CA ARG A 103 3.64 3.88 7.62
C ARG A 103 3.44 2.79 6.56
N PHE A 104 2.47 2.96 5.67
CA PHE A 104 2.18 2.01 4.60
C PHE A 104 2.79 2.45 3.27
N GLY A 105 3.17 1.50 2.43
CA GLY A 105 3.52 1.78 1.04
C GLY A 105 2.30 2.15 0.20
N LEU A 106 2.49 2.94 -0.87
CA LEU A 106 1.38 3.34 -1.76
C LEU A 106 0.68 2.12 -2.37
N ALA A 107 1.41 1.08 -2.75
CA ALA A 107 0.85 -0.15 -3.26
C ALA A 107 -0.06 -0.86 -2.24
N GLN A 108 0.34 -0.89 -0.95
CA GLN A 108 -0.46 -1.47 0.13
C GLN A 108 -1.74 -0.66 0.35
N LEU A 109 -1.63 0.68 0.42
CA LEU A 109 -2.79 1.56 0.56
C LEU A 109 -3.76 1.41 -0.61
N HIS A 110 -3.24 1.27 -1.83
CA HIS A 110 -4.06 1.01 -3.00
C HIS A 110 -4.79 -0.34 -2.91
N GLN A 111 -4.12 -1.40 -2.45
CA GLN A 111 -4.74 -2.71 -2.24
C GLN A 111 -5.83 -2.66 -1.15
N LEU A 112 -5.58 -1.96 -0.03
CA LEU A 112 -6.56 -1.76 1.04
C LEU A 112 -7.79 -1.00 0.51
N ARG A 113 -7.59 0.10 -0.22
CA ARG A 113 -8.69 0.84 -0.87
C ARG A 113 -9.54 -0.08 -1.75
N GLY A 114 -8.93 -0.98 -2.50
CA GLY A 114 -9.62 -1.95 -3.35
C GLY A 114 -10.42 -3.02 -2.59
N ARG A 115 -10.43 -3.03 -1.25
CA ARG A 115 -11.25 -3.94 -0.45
C ARG A 115 -12.66 -3.43 -0.18
N VAL A 116 -12.92 -2.16 -0.40
CA VAL A 116 -14.26 -1.53 -0.34
C VAL A 116 -14.70 -1.08 -1.72
N GLY A 117 -15.98 -0.73 -1.87
CA GLY A 117 -16.52 -0.26 -3.14
C GLY A 117 -16.75 -1.35 -4.18
N ARG A 118 -16.94 -2.58 -3.75
CA ARG A 118 -17.23 -3.73 -4.65
C ARG A 118 -18.70 -4.02 -4.86
N GLY A 119 -19.56 -3.26 -4.20
CA GLY A 119 -21.01 -3.32 -4.34
C GLY A 119 -21.57 -2.08 -5.05
N ASN A 120 -22.88 -1.93 -4.99
CA ASN A 120 -23.59 -0.79 -5.60
C ASN A 120 -23.70 0.41 -4.66
N LEU A 121 -23.12 0.33 -3.45
CA LEU A 121 -23.17 1.40 -2.46
C LEU A 121 -21.98 2.34 -2.61
N GLN A 122 -22.22 3.63 -2.36
CA GLN A 122 -21.14 4.60 -2.25
C GLN A 122 -20.17 4.16 -1.14
N SER A 123 -18.87 4.16 -1.46
CA SER A 123 -17.85 3.72 -0.53
C SER A 123 -16.77 4.78 -0.34
N TYR A 124 -16.17 4.76 0.83
CA TYR A 124 -15.17 5.74 1.25
C TYR A 124 -13.91 5.03 1.71
N CYS A 125 -12.76 5.60 1.35
CA CYS A 125 -11.47 5.19 1.89
C CYS A 125 -10.80 6.41 2.54
N ILE A 126 -10.52 6.33 3.83
CA ILE A 126 -10.02 7.41 4.66
C ILE A 126 -8.60 7.05 5.11
N PHE A 127 -7.62 7.86 4.74
CA PHE A 127 -6.25 7.72 5.20
C PHE A 127 -5.97 8.74 6.30
N MET A 128 -5.77 8.24 7.54
CA MET A 128 -5.40 9.06 8.69
C MET A 128 -3.87 9.08 8.81
N SER A 129 -3.29 10.27 8.97
CA SER A 129 -1.84 10.41 9.14
C SER A 129 -1.52 11.22 10.40
N GLY A 130 -0.61 10.69 11.21
CA GLY A 130 -0.04 11.40 12.34
C GLY A 130 1.00 12.46 11.92
N LYS A 131 1.53 12.35 10.70
CA LYS A 131 2.50 13.27 10.12
C LYS A 131 1.83 14.22 9.14
N LYS A 132 2.20 15.49 9.22
CA LYS A 132 1.69 16.55 8.33
C LYS A 132 2.80 17.21 7.50
N ASP A 133 3.95 16.54 7.37
CA ASP A 133 5.02 17.01 6.51
C ASP A 133 4.61 16.93 5.03
N LYS A 134 5.27 17.75 4.21
CA LYS A 134 4.93 17.91 2.80
C LYS A 134 5.06 16.60 2.02
N ASP A 135 6.10 15.84 2.26
CA ASP A 135 6.41 14.61 1.53
C ASP A 135 5.34 13.53 1.80
N THR A 136 4.93 13.39 3.07
CA THR A 136 3.83 12.50 3.46
C THR A 136 2.52 12.90 2.78
N MET A 137 2.20 14.19 2.78
CA MET A 137 0.95 14.67 2.16
C MET A 137 0.98 14.51 0.65
N GLU A 138 2.09 14.82 -0.03
CA GLU A 138 2.23 14.59 -1.47
C GLU A 138 2.06 13.12 -1.83
N ARG A 139 2.62 12.23 -1.03
CA ARG A 139 2.49 10.78 -1.22
C ARG A 139 1.04 10.31 -1.07
N LEU A 140 0.34 10.72 -0.04
CA LEU A 140 -1.06 10.33 0.16
C LEU A 140 -1.98 10.95 -0.90
N ASN A 141 -1.69 12.17 -1.38
CA ASN A 141 -2.43 12.82 -2.45
C ASN A 141 -2.40 12.06 -3.79
N VAL A 142 -1.39 11.22 -4.02
CA VAL A 142 -1.37 10.35 -5.22
C VAL A 142 -2.59 9.42 -5.23
N LEU A 143 -2.95 8.88 -4.07
CA LEU A 143 -4.11 8.00 -3.93
C LEU A 143 -5.44 8.74 -4.06
N GLU A 144 -5.50 10.01 -3.68
CA GLU A 144 -6.69 10.84 -3.88
C GLU A 144 -6.92 11.16 -5.37
N LYS A 145 -5.84 11.42 -6.11
CA LYS A 145 -5.89 11.85 -7.51
C LYS A 145 -6.24 10.73 -8.49
N SER A 146 -5.90 9.47 -8.17
CA SER A 146 -6.06 8.38 -9.13
C SER A 146 -6.42 7.05 -8.47
N ASN A 147 -7.23 6.27 -9.21
CA ASN A 147 -7.52 4.87 -8.91
C ASN A 147 -6.70 3.91 -9.80
N ASP A 148 -5.89 4.44 -10.71
CA ASP A 148 -5.07 3.63 -11.60
C ASP A 148 -3.82 3.12 -10.85
N GLY A 149 -3.72 1.79 -10.74
CA GLY A 149 -2.60 1.14 -10.05
C GLY A 149 -1.25 1.36 -10.74
N PHE A 150 -1.22 1.50 -12.08
CA PHE A 150 0.01 1.79 -12.82
C PHE A 150 0.49 3.22 -12.57
N TYR A 151 -0.44 4.17 -12.55
CA TYR A 151 -0.11 5.55 -12.19
C TYR A 151 0.46 5.63 -10.77
N ILE A 152 -0.20 4.98 -9.80
CA ILE A 152 0.24 4.96 -8.40
C ILE A 152 1.62 4.31 -8.26
N ALA A 153 1.87 3.21 -8.96
CA ALA A 153 3.17 2.54 -8.96
C ALA A 153 4.27 3.43 -9.57
N GLY A 154 3.95 4.15 -10.64
CA GLY A 154 4.87 5.10 -11.26
C GLY A 154 5.22 6.27 -10.34
N GLU A 155 4.24 6.83 -9.63
CA GLU A 155 4.49 7.90 -8.65
C GLU A 155 5.26 7.37 -7.41
N ASP A 156 4.96 6.17 -6.91
CA ASP A 156 5.72 5.54 -5.83
C ASP A 156 7.19 5.34 -6.22
N LEU A 157 7.43 4.90 -7.45
CA LEU A 157 8.76 4.71 -7.99
C LEU A 157 9.53 6.05 -8.12
N LYS A 158 8.87 7.12 -8.59
CA LYS A 158 9.47 8.46 -8.65
C LYS A 158 9.87 9.00 -7.27
N MET A 159 9.00 8.78 -6.26
CA MET A 159 9.24 9.28 -4.90
C MET A 159 10.33 8.51 -4.17
N ARG A 160 10.42 7.20 -4.39
CA ARG A 160 11.43 6.33 -3.76
C ARG A 160 12.77 6.36 -4.50
N GLY A 161 12.75 6.83 -5.74
CA GLY A 161 13.84 6.62 -6.66
C GLY A 161 13.90 5.17 -7.18
N PRO A 162 14.70 4.91 -8.21
CA PRO A 162 14.77 3.60 -8.88
C PRO A 162 15.35 2.47 -8.01
N GLY A 163 15.74 2.75 -6.76
CA GLY A 163 16.49 1.80 -5.96
C GLY A 163 17.80 1.41 -6.62
N ASP A 164 18.49 0.44 -6.06
CA ASP A 164 19.72 -0.08 -6.67
C ASP A 164 19.37 -1.18 -7.68
N PHE A 165 19.13 -0.82 -8.92
CA PHE A 165 18.88 -1.79 -10.00
C PHE A 165 20.09 -2.73 -10.23
N PHE A 166 21.26 -2.38 -9.70
CA PHE A 166 22.50 -3.11 -9.94
C PHE A 166 23.07 -3.81 -8.71
N GLY A 167 22.32 -3.90 -7.60
CA GLY A 167 22.66 -4.76 -6.46
C GLY A 167 23.86 -4.31 -5.61
N ILE A 168 24.36 -3.07 -5.77
CA ILE A 168 25.60 -2.63 -5.11
C ILE A 168 25.35 -1.65 -3.94
N ARG A 169 24.17 -1.02 -3.85
CA ARG A 169 23.79 -0.15 -2.71
C ARG A 169 22.29 -0.16 -2.45
N GLN A 170 21.90 -0.41 -1.21
CA GLN A 170 20.48 -0.36 -0.76
C GLN A 170 19.95 1.07 -0.55
N SER A 171 20.74 2.08 -0.73
CA SER A 171 20.35 3.48 -0.62
C SER A 171 21.28 4.36 -1.44
N GLY A 172 20.77 5.02 -2.45
CA GLY A 172 21.50 5.99 -3.25
C GLY A 172 20.77 6.33 -4.54
N GLU A 173 20.75 7.60 -4.90
CA GLU A 173 20.28 8.04 -6.21
C GLU A 173 21.17 7.42 -7.30
N LEU A 174 20.53 6.82 -8.32
CA LEU A 174 21.21 6.48 -9.55
C LEU A 174 21.58 7.78 -10.27
N MET A 175 22.75 8.29 -9.97
CA MET A 175 23.29 9.46 -10.65
C MET A 175 23.85 9.04 -12.01
N PHE A 176 23.00 9.04 -13.03
CA PHE A 176 23.50 9.04 -14.41
C PHE A 176 24.19 10.38 -14.68
N LYS A 177 25.37 10.35 -15.29
CA LYS A 177 26.10 11.57 -15.64
C LYS A 177 25.33 12.47 -16.63
N VAL A 178 24.43 11.90 -17.43
CA VAL A 178 23.78 12.58 -18.56
C VAL A 178 22.28 12.27 -18.68
N GLY A 179 21.75 11.29 -17.96
CA GLY A 179 20.36 10.83 -18.11
C GLY A 179 19.60 10.71 -16.81
N ASP A 180 18.30 10.81 -16.91
CA ASP A 180 17.32 10.55 -15.87
C ASP A 180 16.36 9.49 -16.37
N ILE A 181 16.24 8.36 -15.67
CA ILE A 181 15.43 7.20 -16.08
C ILE A 181 13.97 7.60 -16.29
N TYR A 182 13.47 8.56 -15.53
CA TYR A 182 12.05 8.94 -15.56
C TYR A 182 11.74 9.93 -16.67
N ASN A 183 12.61 10.95 -16.80
CA ASN A 183 12.39 12.02 -17.74
C ASN A 183 12.92 11.69 -19.16
N HIS A 184 13.77 10.65 -19.28
CA HIS A 184 14.42 10.25 -20.51
C HIS A 184 14.13 8.79 -20.91
N ALA A 185 12.93 8.27 -20.54
CA ALA A 185 12.50 6.91 -20.88
C ALA A 185 12.50 6.66 -22.41
N ASP A 186 12.20 7.68 -23.22
CA ASP A 186 12.22 7.63 -24.68
C ASP A 186 13.66 7.46 -25.20
N MET A 187 14.65 8.10 -24.57
CA MET A 187 16.07 7.92 -24.88
C MET A 187 16.54 6.49 -24.58
N LEU A 188 16.08 5.90 -23.46
CA LEU A 188 16.40 4.52 -23.13
C LEU A 188 15.81 3.55 -24.16
N ARG A 189 14.56 3.76 -24.59
CA ARG A 189 13.93 2.96 -25.65
C ARG A 189 14.67 3.12 -26.98
N ALA A 190 15.01 4.35 -27.34
CA ALA A 190 15.78 4.60 -28.56
C ALA A 190 17.17 3.96 -28.51
N ALA A 191 17.84 3.99 -27.37
CA ALA A 191 19.12 3.31 -27.16
C ALA A 191 18.98 1.79 -27.27
N GLN A 192 17.91 1.21 -26.71
CA GLN A 192 17.59 -0.21 -26.84
C GLN A 192 17.35 -0.59 -28.31
N ASP A 193 16.57 0.18 -29.04
CA ASP A 193 16.30 -0.05 -30.47
C ASP A 193 17.60 0.00 -31.32
N VAL A 194 18.51 0.90 -30.97
CA VAL A 194 19.83 0.99 -31.63
C VAL A 194 20.68 -0.23 -31.27
N TYR A 195 20.70 -0.63 -30.01
CA TYR A 195 21.44 -1.82 -29.57
C TYR A 195 20.90 -3.10 -30.21
N ASP A 196 19.59 -3.25 -30.30
CA ASP A 196 18.96 -4.43 -30.93
C ASP A 196 19.30 -4.55 -32.41
N ARG A 197 19.47 -3.39 -33.12
CA ARG A 197 19.83 -3.36 -34.55
C ARG A 197 21.32 -3.53 -34.81
N TYR A 198 22.17 -2.96 -33.96
CA TYR A 198 23.60 -2.79 -34.23
C TYR A 198 24.49 -3.36 -33.13
N GLY A 199 23.93 -3.98 -32.09
CA GLY A 199 24.65 -4.41 -30.90
C GLY A 199 25.83 -5.31 -31.21
N GLN A 200 25.63 -6.29 -32.10
CA GLN A 200 26.72 -7.21 -32.50
C GLN A 200 27.89 -6.48 -33.17
N GLU A 201 27.62 -5.45 -33.97
CA GLU A 201 28.67 -4.64 -34.60
C GLU A 201 29.37 -3.72 -33.60
N ILE A 202 28.60 -3.19 -32.62
CA ILE A 202 29.11 -2.36 -31.53
C ILE A 202 30.03 -3.18 -30.63
N ASP A 203 29.58 -4.35 -30.21
CA ASP A 203 30.36 -5.27 -29.36
C ASP A 203 31.67 -5.71 -30.05
N ALA A 204 31.60 -6.06 -31.33
CA ALA A 204 32.80 -6.41 -32.10
C ALA A 204 33.81 -5.25 -32.21
N LYS A 205 33.33 -4.02 -32.37
CA LYS A 205 34.19 -2.83 -32.41
C LYS A 205 34.77 -2.46 -31.06
N LEU A 206 34.07 -2.70 -29.98
CA LEU A 206 34.53 -2.45 -28.61
C LEU A 206 35.58 -3.47 -28.18
N ILE A 207 35.34 -4.76 -28.48
CA ILE A 207 36.29 -5.84 -28.23
C ILE A 207 37.64 -5.56 -28.93
N ASN A 208 37.59 -5.10 -30.18
CA ASN A 208 38.80 -4.81 -30.94
C ASN A 208 39.59 -3.58 -30.45
N LYS A 209 38.99 -2.72 -29.60
CA LYS A 209 39.66 -1.53 -29.02
C LYS A 209 40.36 -1.79 -27.69
N GLY A 210 40.21 -2.99 -27.09
CA GLY A 210 40.94 -3.40 -25.88
C GLY A 210 40.63 -2.51 -24.65
N ASP A 211 39.43 -1.92 -24.57
CA ASP A 211 39.07 -1.08 -23.43
C ASP A 211 38.40 -1.94 -22.35
N ASP A 212 39.23 -2.55 -21.49
CA ASP A 212 38.81 -3.43 -20.38
C ASP A 212 37.80 -2.81 -19.40
N ARG A 213 37.57 -1.49 -19.49
CA ARG A 213 36.65 -0.76 -18.59
C ARG A 213 35.16 -0.97 -18.91
N LEU A 214 34.85 -1.53 -20.07
CA LEU A 214 33.46 -1.76 -20.51
C LEU A 214 32.93 -3.16 -20.15
N TYR A 215 33.81 -4.07 -19.70
CA TYR A 215 33.45 -5.47 -19.39
C TYR A 215 33.04 -5.75 -17.95
N THR A 216 32.92 -4.74 -17.09
CA THR A 216 32.53 -4.90 -15.68
C THR A 216 31.02 -4.79 -15.45
N MET A 217 30.19 -4.75 -16.47
CA MET A 217 28.73 -4.84 -16.30
C MET A 217 28.33 -6.32 -16.33
N PRO A 218 27.76 -6.87 -15.24
CA PRO A 218 27.15 -8.18 -15.30
C PRO A 218 25.96 -8.13 -16.28
N VAL A 219 26.01 -8.99 -17.28
CA VAL A 219 24.82 -9.28 -18.10
C VAL A 219 23.85 -10.02 -17.21
N LEU A 220 22.65 -9.45 -16.98
CA LEU A 220 21.52 -10.11 -16.33
C LEU A 220 20.89 -11.16 -17.24
#